data_ad2efb531134e606c82931b76ca6aff3
#
_entry.id   ad2efb531134e606c82931b76ca6aff3
#
_cell.length_a   1.000
_cell.length_b   1.000
_cell.length_c   1.000
_cell.angle_alpha   90.00
_cell.angle_beta   90.00
_cell.angle_gamma   90.00
#
_symmetry.space_group_name_H-M   'P 1'
#
loop_
_entity.id
_entity.type
_entity.pdbx_description
1 polymer ?
#
loop_
_entity_poly.entity_id
_entity_poly.type
_entity_poly.pdbx_seq_one_letter_code
_entity_poly.pdbx_strand_id
1 'polypeptide(L)'
;GIDLFRCVERQLGWHEVIFQGRSAIESFRLLFRGYLGTEDLGGPVRIVAEMGETVGEVRSAGWLSVLLTLMNIGVVLSATLGTMNLLPIPALDGGRLAFLLVEAVRGRAISQEKEGMIHLAGMVVLMGLMLLIMFNDIRNLIFR
;
A
#
# COMPACT_ATOMS: atom_id res chain seq x y z
N GLY A 1 -14.07 -12.59 -30.12
CA GLY A 1 -13.56 -13.18 -28.86
C GLY A 1 -12.54 -12.29 -28.15
N ILE A 2 -11.70 -11.51 -28.88
CA ILE A 2 -10.60 -10.69 -28.32
C ILE A 2 -11.14 -9.41 -27.69
N ASP A 3 -12.21 -8.84 -28.24
CA ASP A 3 -12.77 -7.57 -27.72
C ASP A 3 -13.52 -7.76 -26.40
N LEU A 4 -14.15 -8.91 -26.19
CA LEU A 4 -14.82 -9.24 -24.93
C LEU A 4 -13.79 -9.42 -23.79
N PHE A 5 -12.67 -10.06 -24.09
CA PHE A 5 -11.58 -10.26 -23.13
C PHE A 5 -10.96 -8.93 -22.68
N ARG A 6 -10.69 -8.02 -23.64
CA ARG A 6 -10.21 -6.66 -23.35
C ARG A 6 -11.20 -5.81 -22.56
N CYS A 7 -12.51 -5.98 -22.82
CA CYS A 7 -13.55 -5.26 -22.10
C CYS A 7 -13.67 -5.76 -20.66
N VAL A 8 -13.58 -7.07 -20.43
CA VAL A 8 -13.61 -7.71 -19.12
C VAL A 8 -12.35 -7.36 -18.31
N GLU A 9 -11.17 -7.42 -18.90
CA GLU A 9 -9.93 -7.01 -18.24
C GLU A 9 -9.95 -5.52 -17.84
N ARG A 10 -10.47 -4.66 -18.71
CA ARG A 10 -10.55 -3.22 -18.41
C ARG A 10 -11.56 -2.93 -17.31
N GLN A 11 -12.72 -3.61 -17.30
CA GLN A 11 -13.72 -3.44 -16.24
C GLN A 11 -13.26 -4.03 -14.90
N LEU A 12 -12.66 -5.22 -14.89
CA LEU A 12 -12.12 -5.85 -13.69
C LEU A 12 -10.97 -5.01 -13.11
N GLY A 13 -10.05 -4.52 -13.93
CA GLY A 13 -8.94 -3.68 -13.49
C GLY A 13 -9.40 -2.36 -12.84
N TRP A 14 -10.39 -1.66 -13.43
CA TRP A 14 -10.92 -0.43 -12.86
C TRP A 14 -11.70 -0.67 -11.57
N HIS A 15 -12.50 -1.72 -11.49
CA HIS A 15 -13.21 -2.11 -10.27
C HIS A 15 -12.24 -2.43 -9.14
N GLU A 16 -11.16 -3.15 -9.44
CA GLU A 16 -10.12 -3.49 -8.46
C GLU A 16 -9.40 -2.25 -7.94
N VAL A 17 -9.00 -1.32 -8.82
CA VAL A 17 -8.37 -0.06 -8.43
C VAL A 17 -9.29 0.81 -7.58
N ILE A 18 -10.57 0.92 -7.96
CA ILE A 18 -11.56 1.68 -7.18
C ILE A 18 -11.81 1.01 -5.83
N PHE A 19 -11.94 -0.32 -5.80
CA PHE A 19 -12.11 -1.07 -4.56
C PHE A 19 -10.92 -0.92 -3.63
N GLN A 20 -9.70 -1.08 -4.13
CA GLN A 20 -8.45 -0.88 -3.39
C GLN A 20 -8.34 0.55 -2.85
N GLY A 21 -8.64 1.55 -3.68
CA GLY A 21 -8.63 2.96 -3.26
C GLY A 21 -9.64 3.26 -2.16
N ARG A 22 -10.86 2.74 -2.28
CA ARG A 22 -11.90 2.90 -1.25
C ARG A 22 -11.53 2.16 0.02
N SER A 23 -11.03 0.95 -0.07
CA SER A 23 -10.57 0.16 1.08
C SER A 23 -9.41 0.84 1.82
N ALA A 24 -8.47 1.43 1.09
CA ALA A 24 -7.39 2.21 1.69
C ALA A 24 -7.92 3.42 2.47
N ILE A 25 -8.83 4.21 1.86
CA ILE A 25 -9.43 5.37 2.51
C ILE A 25 -10.24 4.95 3.75
N GLU A 26 -11.01 3.89 3.67
CA GLU A 26 -11.79 3.35 4.79
C GLU A 26 -10.88 2.86 5.92
N SER A 27 -9.79 2.17 5.60
CA SER A 27 -8.77 1.72 6.56
C SER A 27 -8.13 2.90 7.29
N PHE A 28 -7.76 3.98 6.56
CA PHE A 28 -7.27 5.21 7.18
C PHE A 28 -8.33 5.85 8.09
N ARG A 29 -9.57 5.89 7.66
CA ARG A 29 -10.67 6.43 8.46
C ARG A 29 -10.89 5.66 9.75
N LEU A 30 -10.82 4.33 9.71
CA LEU A 30 -10.93 3.44 10.86
C LEU A 30 -9.73 3.60 11.81
N LEU A 31 -8.53 3.75 11.24
CA LEU A 31 -7.31 4.03 12.00
C LEU A 31 -7.42 5.35 12.79
N PHE A 32 -7.84 6.43 12.11
CA PHE A 32 -8.03 7.74 12.77
C PHE A 32 -9.16 7.76 13.79
N ARG A 33 -10.15 6.87 13.66
CA ARG A 33 -11.22 6.70 14.66
C ARG A 33 -10.85 5.81 15.83
N GLY A 34 -9.65 5.23 15.85
CA GLY A 34 -9.16 4.35 16.92
C GLY A 34 -9.86 2.98 16.99
N TYR A 35 -10.56 2.58 15.91
CA TYR A 35 -11.19 1.26 15.82
C TYR A 35 -10.20 0.15 15.44
N LEU A 36 -9.07 0.49 14.85
CA LEU A 36 -8.00 -0.45 14.53
C LEU A 36 -6.95 -0.38 15.64
N GLY A 37 -6.75 -1.49 16.33
CA GLY A 37 -5.66 -1.65 17.27
C GLY A 37 -4.31 -1.74 16.52
N THR A 38 -3.21 -1.52 17.24
CA THR A 38 -1.86 -1.72 16.70
C THR A 38 -1.62 -3.18 16.27
N GLU A 39 -2.48 -4.11 16.72
CA GLU A 39 -2.44 -5.53 16.38
C GLU A 39 -3.02 -5.83 14.99
N ASP A 40 -3.91 -4.94 14.49
CA ASP A 40 -4.54 -5.07 13.17
C ASP A 40 -3.65 -4.49 12.05
N LEU A 41 -2.65 -3.69 12.40
CA LEU A 41 -1.65 -3.17 11.48
C LEU A 41 -0.63 -4.26 11.18
N GLY A 42 -0.89 -5.06 10.14
CA GLY A 42 0.08 -6.03 9.63
C GLY A 42 1.30 -5.31 9.08
N GLY A 43 2.46 -5.47 9.72
CA GLY A 43 3.72 -4.94 9.23
C GLY A 43 4.40 -5.88 8.22
N PRO A 44 5.57 -5.49 7.71
CA PRO A 44 6.28 -6.24 6.67
C PRO A 44 6.61 -7.69 7.08
N VAL A 45 6.84 -7.93 8.36
CA VAL A 45 7.15 -9.27 8.88
C VAL A 45 5.92 -10.17 8.80
N ARG A 46 4.76 -9.65 9.17
CA ARG A 46 3.48 -10.37 9.10
C ARG A 46 3.09 -10.67 7.65
N ILE A 47 3.28 -9.71 6.74
CA ILE A 47 3.01 -9.91 5.29
C ILE A 47 3.86 -11.08 4.77
N VAL A 48 5.15 -11.11 5.09
CA VAL A 48 6.03 -12.21 4.67
C VAL A 48 5.60 -13.56 5.26
N ALA A 49 5.17 -13.60 6.52
CA ALA A 49 4.67 -14.80 7.16
C ALA A 49 3.39 -15.32 6.49
N GLU A 50 2.40 -14.46 6.27
CA GLU A 50 1.14 -14.79 5.57
C GLU A 50 1.37 -15.26 4.13
N MET A 51 2.32 -14.63 3.41
CA MET A 51 2.74 -15.09 2.08
C MET A 51 3.33 -16.50 2.14
N GLY A 52 4.17 -16.78 3.14
CA GLY A 52 4.76 -18.10 3.35
C GLY A 52 3.72 -19.18 3.62
N GLU A 53 2.72 -18.89 4.45
CA GLU A 53 1.60 -19.78 4.73
C GLU A 53 0.78 -20.05 3.47
N THR A 54 0.39 -19.01 2.72
CA THR A 54 -0.38 -19.12 1.47
C THR A 54 0.34 -19.98 0.43
N VAL A 55 1.65 -19.79 0.26
CA VAL A 55 2.47 -20.62 -0.64
C VAL A 55 2.58 -22.05 -0.11
N GLY A 56 2.68 -22.24 1.19
CA GLY A 56 2.72 -23.54 1.85
C GLY A 56 1.48 -24.38 1.56
N GLU A 57 0.30 -23.77 1.66
CA GLU A 57 -1.01 -24.43 1.41
C GLU A 57 -1.13 -24.94 -0.04
N VAL A 58 -0.68 -24.16 -1.03
CA VAL A 58 -0.79 -24.53 -2.45
C VAL A 58 0.34 -25.42 -2.94
N ARG A 59 1.36 -25.66 -2.12
CA ARG A 59 2.54 -26.45 -2.51
C ARG A 59 2.20 -27.89 -2.90
N SER A 60 1.20 -28.48 -2.23
CA SER A 60 0.70 -29.83 -2.53
C SER A 60 -0.02 -29.94 -3.88
N ALA A 61 -0.53 -28.81 -4.40
CA ALA A 61 -1.23 -28.76 -5.68
C ALA A 61 -0.29 -28.68 -6.91
N GLY A 62 1.04 -28.62 -6.68
CA GLY A 62 2.05 -28.64 -7.70
C GLY A 62 2.71 -27.27 -7.96
N TRP A 63 3.82 -27.31 -8.70
CA TRP A 63 4.65 -26.12 -8.95
C TRP A 63 3.93 -24.98 -9.70
N LEU A 64 2.98 -25.33 -10.58
CA LEU A 64 2.21 -24.34 -11.34
C LEU A 64 1.29 -23.52 -10.41
N SER A 65 0.67 -24.17 -9.43
CA SER A 65 -0.17 -23.49 -8.44
C SER A 65 0.65 -22.53 -7.58
N VAL A 66 1.84 -22.91 -7.17
CA VAL A 66 2.79 -22.04 -6.45
C VAL A 66 3.16 -20.83 -7.31
N LEU A 67 3.50 -21.04 -8.58
CA LEU A 67 3.86 -19.96 -9.49
C LEU A 67 2.69 -18.95 -9.67
N LEU A 68 1.48 -19.45 -9.92
CA LEU A 68 0.30 -18.62 -10.09
C LEU A 68 -0.03 -17.84 -8.81
N THR A 69 0.11 -18.45 -7.64
CA THR A 69 -0.07 -17.78 -6.35
C THR A 69 0.95 -16.67 -6.13
N LEU A 70 2.22 -16.92 -6.42
CA LEU A 70 3.27 -15.89 -6.31
C LEU A 70 3.03 -14.74 -7.28
N MET A 71 2.61 -15.02 -8.51
CA MET A 71 2.25 -13.97 -9.47
C MET A 71 1.07 -13.14 -8.99
N ASN A 72 0.02 -13.79 -8.45
CA ASN A 72 -1.14 -13.09 -7.89
C ASN A 72 -0.74 -12.19 -6.70
N ILE A 73 0.04 -12.70 -5.75
CA ILE A 73 0.58 -11.92 -4.64
C ILE A 73 1.38 -10.70 -5.16
N GLY A 74 2.23 -10.91 -6.16
CA GLY A 74 3.01 -9.83 -6.79
C GLY A 74 2.11 -8.74 -7.41
N VAL A 75 1.04 -9.12 -8.10
CA VAL A 75 0.07 -8.19 -8.67
C VAL A 75 -0.64 -7.39 -7.58
N VAL A 76 -1.14 -8.06 -6.53
CA VAL A 76 -1.82 -7.40 -5.41
C VAL A 76 -0.89 -6.44 -4.68
N LEU A 77 0.35 -6.85 -4.39
CA LEU A 77 1.34 -5.97 -3.74
C LEU A 77 1.67 -4.76 -4.61
N SER A 78 1.88 -4.96 -5.91
CA SER A 78 2.17 -3.85 -6.85
C SER A 78 1.00 -2.88 -6.93
N ALA A 79 -0.23 -3.37 -7.01
CA ALA A 79 -1.43 -2.53 -7.03
C ALA A 79 -1.60 -1.75 -5.72
N THR A 80 -1.36 -2.39 -4.59
CA THR A 80 -1.43 -1.75 -3.26
C THR A 80 -0.36 -0.67 -3.11
N LEU A 81 0.89 -0.96 -3.46
CA LEU A 81 1.98 0.01 -3.42
C LEU A 81 1.74 1.19 -4.37
N GLY A 82 1.24 0.93 -5.58
CA GLY A 82 0.86 1.97 -6.54
C GLY A 82 -0.23 2.89 -5.99
N THR A 83 -1.27 2.31 -5.41
CA THR A 83 -2.37 3.07 -4.79
C THR A 83 -1.90 3.89 -3.59
N MET A 84 -1.06 3.30 -2.72
CA MET A 84 -0.49 4.01 -1.57
C MET A 84 0.40 5.18 -2.00
N ASN A 85 1.18 5.02 -3.07
CA ASN A 85 2.02 6.09 -3.60
C ASN A 85 1.24 7.26 -4.20
N LEU A 86 -0.03 7.06 -4.58
CA LEU A 86 -0.92 8.13 -5.05
C LEU A 86 -1.53 8.96 -3.91
N LEU A 87 -1.44 8.51 -2.66
CA LEU A 87 -1.95 9.26 -1.53
C LEU A 87 -1.19 10.58 -1.33
N PRO A 88 -1.87 11.69 -1.00
CA PRO A 88 -1.26 13.00 -0.79
C PRO A 88 -0.50 13.07 0.55
N ILE A 89 0.41 12.13 0.77
CA ILE A 89 1.22 12.03 1.98
C ILE A 89 2.63 12.53 1.68
N PRO A 90 3.23 13.42 2.49
CA PRO A 90 4.64 13.78 2.37
C PRO A 90 5.50 12.51 2.43
N ALA A 91 6.54 12.44 1.62
CA ALA A 91 7.41 11.29 1.38
C ALA A 91 6.96 10.32 0.27
N LEU A 92 5.71 10.34 -0.17
CA LEU A 92 5.20 9.59 -1.30
C LEU A 92 5.11 10.46 -2.57
N ASP A 93 5.01 9.83 -3.74
CA ASP A 93 4.89 10.54 -5.02
C ASP A 93 3.60 11.37 -5.11
N GLY A 94 2.51 10.89 -4.50
CA GLY A 94 1.25 11.61 -4.38
C GLY A 94 1.38 12.92 -3.59
N GLY A 95 2.31 13.01 -2.65
CA GLY A 95 2.64 14.25 -1.97
C GLY A 95 3.19 15.31 -2.91
N ARG A 96 4.09 14.93 -3.84
CA ARG A 96 4.60 15.84 -4.87
C ARG A 96 3.50 16.27 -5.83
N LEU A 97 2.62 15.35 -6.23
CA LEU A 97 1.46 15.67 -7.06
C LEU A 97 0.52 16.66 -6.34
N ALA A 98 0.31 16.51 -5.05
CA ALA A 98 -0.48 17.44 -4.25
C ALA A 98 0.15 18.84 -4.21
N PHE A 99 1.48 18.97 -4.09
CA PHE A 99 2.17 20.25 -4.20
C PHE A 99 1.98 20.90 -5.55
N LEU A 100 2.12 20.14 -6.64
CA LEU A 100 1.89 20.63 -8.01
C LEU A 100 0.44 21.14 -8.22
N LEU A 101 -0.55 20.41 -7.66
CA LEU A 101 -1.95 20.85 -7.69
C LEU A 101 -2.16 22.15 -6.91
N VAL A 102 -1.54 22.28 -5.73
CA VAL A 102 -1.60 23.51 -4.93
C VAL A 102 -0.93 24.67 -5.68
N GLU A 103 0.20 24.45 -6.33
CA GLU A 103 0.86 25.47 -7.17
C GLU A 103 -0.03 25.90 -8.32
N ALA A 104 -0.64 24.95 -9.03
CA ALA A 104 -1.54 25.23 -10.14
C ALA A 104 -2.76 26.09 -9.71
N VAL A 105 -3.34 25.81 -8.56
CA VAL A 105 -4.49 26.56 -8.03
C VAL A 105 -4.07 27.93 -7.49
N ARG A 106 -2.89 28.00 -6.85
CA ARG A 106 -2.40 29.22 -6.20
C ARG A 106 -1.71 30.19 -7.17
N GLY A 107 -1.30 29.71 -8.34
CA GLY A 107 -0.57 30.50 -9.34
C GLY A 107 0.83 30.96 -8.92
N ARG A 108 1.38 30.37 -7.85
CA ARG A 108 2.73 30.66 -7.33
C ARG A 108 3.44 29.36 -6.99
N ALA A 109 4.69 29.23 -7.47
CA ALA A 109 5.55 28.11 -7.15
C ALA A 109 5.91 28.08 -5.65
N ILE A 110 5.90 26.90 -5.07
CA ILE A 110 6.41 26.65 -3.71
C ILE A 110 7.93 26.56 -3.82
N SER A 111 8.66 27.17 -2.88
CA SER A 111 10.13 27.08 -2.91
C SER A 111 10.56 25.62 -2.71
N GLN A 112 11.48 25.14 -3.55
CA GLN A 112 12.03 23.78 -3.51
C GLN A 112 12.56 23.40 -2.14
N GLU A 113 13.08 24.38 -1.40
CA GLU A 113 13.59 24.19 -0.03
C GLU A 113 12.47 23.78 0.95
N LYS A 114 11.29 24.41 0.86
CA LYS A 114 10.13 24.07 1.70
C LYS A 114 9.53 22.73 1.34
N GLU A 115 9.40 22.44 0.04
CA GLU A 115 8.97 21.14 -0.46
C GLU A 115 9.90 20.04 0.05
N GLY A 116 11.22 20.24 -0.07
CA GLY A 116 12.25 19.31 0.42
C GLY A 116 12.17 19.07 1.93
N MET A 117 11.98 20.14 2.73
CA MET A 117 11.85 20.00 4.20
C MET A 117 10.59 19.22 4.59
N ILE A 118 9.45 19.49 3.96
CA ILE A 118 8.20 18.77 4.25
C ILE A 118 8.34 17.30 3.85
N HIS A 119 8.97 17.03 2.72
CA HIS A 119 9.22 15.68 2.24
C HIS A 119 10.16 14.90 3.17
N LEU A 120 11.24 15.53 3.62
CA LEU A 120 12.18 14.97 4.59
C LEU A 120 11.49 14.68 5.94
N ALA A 121 10.70 15.62 6.46
CA ALA A 121 9.95 15.43 7.69
C ALA A 121 8.96 14.26 7.58
N GLY A 122 8.25 14.17 6.45
CA GLY A 122 7.35 13.05 6.17
C GLY A 122 8.10 11.71 6.12
N MET A 123 9.29 11.68 5.51
CA MET A 123 10.13 10.49 5.45
C MET A 123 10.59 10.03 6.83
N VAL A 124 11.00 10.96 7.70
CA VAL A 124 11.42 10.65 9.08
C VAL A 124 10.26 10.07 9.89
N VAL A 125 9.06 10.66 9.76
CA VAL A 125 7.85 10.17 10.44
C VAL A 125 7.48 8.77 9.94
N LEU A 126 7.52 8.56 8.61
CA LEU A 126 7.19 7.26 8.01
C LEU A 126 8.18 6.17 8.43
N MET A 127 9.49 6.48 8.45
CA MET A 127 10.54 5.58 8.95
C MET A 127 10.32 5.24 10.42
N GLY A 128 10.01 6.23 11.25
CA GLY A 128 9.73 6.03 12.68
C GLY A 128 8.51 5.11 12.89
N LEU A 129 7.43 5.34 12.13
CA LEU A 129 6.23 4.50 12.17
C LEU A 129 6.54 3.07 11.70
N MET A 130 7.31 2.90 10.63
CA MET A 130 7.69 1.59 10.11
C MET A 130 8.53 0.80 11.13
N LEU A 131 9.46 1.46 11.82
CA LEU A 131 10.25 0.84 12.88
C LEU A 131 9.37 0.42 14.07
N LEU A 132 8.40 1.25 14.47
CA LEU A 132 7.44 0.92 15.53
C LEU A 132 6.59 -0.30 15.17
N ILE A 133 6.05 -0.34 13.96
CA ILE A 133 5.24 -1.48 13.48
C ILE A 133 6.09 -2.74 13.41
N MET A 134 7.31 -2.65 12.88
CA MET A 134 8.23 -3.78 12.79
C MET A 134 8.58 -4.34 14.17
N PHE A 135 8.84 -3.46 15.15
CA PHE A 135 9.12 -3.86 16.52
C PHE A 135 7.90 -4.56 17.15
N ASN A 136 6.70 -4.03 16.92
CA ASN A 136 5.46 -4.65 17.39
C ASN A 136 5.20 -6.02 16.75
N ASP A 137 5.44 -6.16 15.44
CA ASP A 137 5.32 -7.43 14.72
C ASP A 137 6.25 -8.50 15.28
N ILE A 138 7.53 -8.15 15.46
CA ILE A 138 8.53 -9.08 16.01
C ILE A 138 8.14 -9.49 17.43
N ARG A 139 7.70 -8.54 18.25
CA ARG A 139 7.25 -8.84 19.61
C ARG A 139 6.09 -9.82 19.61
N ASN A 140 5.08 -9.60 18.77
CA ASN A 140 3.90 -10.46 18.66
C ASN A 140 4.26 -11.86 18.13
N LEU A 141 5.28 -11.96 17.26
CA LEU A 141 5.74 -13.24 16.73
C LEU A 141 6.50 -14.07 17.78
N ILE A 142 7.25 -13.40 18.66
CA ILE A 142 8.05 -14.07 19.71
C ILE A 142 7.19 -14.48 20.92
N PHE A 143 6.20 -13.68 21.28
CA PHE A 143 5.39 -13.89 22.48
C PHE A 143 4.03 -14.56 22.20
N ARG A 144 3.79 -15.06 20.98
CA ARG A 144 2.64 -15.88 20.62
C ARG A 144 2.96 -17.35 20.78
#